data_3f0c466b87ff761a9e86f461bda9084c
#
_entry.id   3f0c466b87ff761a9e86f461bda9084c
#
_cell.length_a   1.000
_cell.length_b   1.000
_cell.length_c   1.000
_cell.angle_alpha   90.00
_cell.angle_beta   90.00
_cell.angle_gamma   90.00
#
_symmetry.space_group_name_H-M   'P 1'
#
loop_
_entity.id
_entity.type
_entity.pdbx_description
1 polymer ?
#
loop_
_entity_poly.entity_id
_entity_poly.type
_entity_poly.pdbx_seq_one_letter_code
_entity_poly.pdbx_strand_id
1 'polypeptide(L)'
;MKNTLTDAKFEFKGQIKFYRGKVRDVYYLKDDYIVMVVSDRISAFDHVMPRGIPYKGQILNQIAIEMMKKTSEHVPNWFIHSPDPNVSVGHLCDPYKIEMVIRSYLAGHAFRAVSYTHLTLPTIAIV
;
A
#
# COMPACT_ATOMS: atom_id res chain seq x y z
N MET A 1 -2.10 10.94 -25.16
CA MET A 1 -2.56 10.16 -23.97
C MET A 1 -1.60 10.48 -22.84
N LYS A 2 -2.09 10.83 -21.64
CA LYS A 2 -1.22 10.99 -20.48
C LYS A 2 -0.63 9.62 -20.14
N ASN A 3 0.70 9.52 -20.08
CA ASN A 3 1.37 8.27 -19.72
C ASN A 3 0.99 7.89 -18.29
N THR A 4 0.46 6.69 -18.12
CA THR A 4 0.19 6.09 -16.80
C THR A 4 1.28 5.08 -16.49
N LEU A 5 1.79 5.08 -15.27
CA LEU A 5 2.73 4.08 -14.79
C LEU A 5 1.95 2.81 -14.41
N THR A 6 1.75 1.92 -15.36
CA THR A 6 1.04 0.64 -15.12
C THR A 6 2.00 -0.54 -14.99
N ASP A 7 3.22 -0.42 -15.50
CA ASP A 7 4.24 -1.45 -15.48
C ASP A 7 5.60 -0.82 -15.17
N ALA A 8 6.10 -1.07 -13.98
CA ALA A 8 7.41 -0.63 -13.55
C ALA A 8 8.39 -1.80 -13.67
N LYS A 9 9.30 -1.73 -14.64
CA LYS A 9 10.35 -2.73 -14.86
C LYS A 9 11.68 -2.10 -14.50
N PHE A 10 11.98 -2.12 -13.21
CA PHE A 10 13.26 -1.66 -12.71
C PHE A 10 14.15 -2.84 -12.32
N GLU A 11 15.45 -2.65 -12.48
CA GLU A 11 16.48 -3.55 -11.97
C GLU A 11 17.34 -2.77 -10.98
N PHE A 12 17.38 -3.26 -9.75
CA PHE A 12 18.18 -2.63 -8.70
C PHE A 12 19.42 -3.45 -8.38
N LYS A 13 20.54 -2.78 -8.19
CA LYS A 13 21.77 -3.45 -7.72
C LYS A 13 21.51 -4.11 -6.37
N GLY A 14 21.77 -5.42 -6.29
CA GLY A 14 21.53 -6.19 -5.06
C GLY A 14 20.08 -6.66 -4.88
N GLN A 15 19.26 -6.59 -5.92
CA GLN A 15 17.92 -7.15 -5.90
C GLN A 15 17.95 -8.67 -5.72
N ILE A 16 17.17 -9.18 -4.75
CA ILE A 16 17.04 -10.60 -4.44
C ILE A 16 15.74 -11.17 -4.99
N LYS A 17 14.65 -10.38 -4.86
CA LYS A 17 13.29 -10.83 -5.21
C LYS A 17 12.47 -9.68 -5.73
N PHE A 18 11.52 -10.00 -6.59
CA PHE A 18 10.49 -9.08 -7.08
C PHE A 18 9.11 -9.64 -6.78
N TYR A 19 8.21 -8.79 -6.33
CA TYR A 19 6.80 -9.12 -6.15
C TYR A 19 5.93 -8.05 -6.80
N ARG A 20 5.05 -8.49 -7.71
CA ARG A 20 4.07 -7.62 -8.35
C ARG A 20 2.73 -7.74 -7.65
N GLY A 21 2.38 -6.72 -6.88
CA GLY A 21 1.05 -6.61 -6.28
C GLY A 21 0.01 -6.02 -7.24
N LYS A 22 -1.24 -5.94 -6.81
CA LYS A 22 -2.35 -5.39 -7.60
C LYS A 22 -2.11 -3.94 -8.05
N VAL A 23 -1.52 -3.11 -7.18
CA VAL A 23 -1.29 -1.68 -7.40
C VAL A 23 0.11 -1.21 -7.02
N ARG A 24 0.95 -2.07 -6.46
CA ARG A 24 2.33 -1.78 -6.06
C ARG A 24 3.25 -2.87 -6.55
N ASP A 25 4.46 -2.49 -6.91
CA ASP A 25 5.55 -3.39 -7.24
C ASP A 25 6.59 -3.30 -6.13
N VAL A 26 7.03 -4.43 -5.58
CA VAL A 26 7.94 -4.50 -4.43
C VAL A 26 9.21 -5.23 -4.84
N TYR A 27 10.33 -4.57 -4.62
CA TYR A 27 11.67 -5.07 -4.88
C TYR A 27 12.38 -5.30 -3.56
N TYR A 28 12.76 -6.53 -3.30
CA TYR A 28 13.52 -6.92 -2.11
C TYR A 28 15.00 -6.82 -2.43
N LEU A 29 15.72 -6.06 -1.64
CA LEU A 29 17.16 -5.86 -1.80
C LEU A 29 17.94 -6.60 -0.69
N LYS A 30 19.24 -6.68 -0.86
CA LYS A 30 20.15 -7.15 0.19
C LYS A 30 20.08 -6.23 1.41
N ASP A 31 20.56 -6.73 2.54
CA ASP A 31 20.68 -5.97 3.79
C ASP A 31 19.31 -5.49 4.33
N ASP A 32 18.26 -6.28 4.10
CA ASP A 32 16.90 -6.05 4.60
C ASP A 32 16.28 -4.72 4.15
N TYR A 33 16.57 -4.29 2.93
CA TYR A 33 15.90 -3.15 2.32
C TYR A 33 14.81 -3.57 1.34
N ILE A 34 13.79 -2.73 1.24
CA ILE A 34 12.76 -2.85 0.20
C ILE A 34 12.58 -1.52 -0.54
N VAL A 35 12.26 -1.65 -1.83
CA VAL A 35 11.81 -0.54 -2.66
C VAL A 35 10.39 -0.84 -3.12
N MET A 36 9.47 0.05 -2.81
CA MET A 36 8.08 -0.02 -3.28
C MET A 36 7.84 1.01 -4.36
N VAL A 37 7.33 0.57 -5.50
CA VAL A 37 6.90 1.44 -6.59
C VAL A 37 5.38 1.41 -6.66
N VAL A 38 4.75 2.55 -6.38
CA VAL A 38 3.29 2.67 -6.41
C VAL A 38 2.85 3.04 -7.82
N SER A 39 2.13 2.13 -8.44
CA SER A 39 1.68 2.29 -9.82
C SER A 39 0.33 3.00 -9.93
N ASP A 40 0.01 3.43 -11.14
CA ASP A 40 -1.28 4.02 -11.49
C ASP A 40 -2.38 2.96 -11.72
N ARG A 41 -2.04 1.66 -11.53
CA ARG A 41 -3.02 0.58 -11.62
C ARG A 41 -4.14 0.78 -10.59
N ILE A 42 -5.35 0.42 -10.97
CA ILE A 42 -6.51 0.37 -10.10
C ILE A 42 -7.04 -1.06 -10.03
N SER A 43 -7.42 -1.48 -8.85
CA SER A 43 -8.08 -2.76 -8.63
C SER A 43 -9.49 -2.54 -8.07
N ALA A 44 -10.47 -3.25 -8.59
CA ALA A 44 -11.82 -3.28 -8.11
C ALA A 44 -12.29 -4.74 -8.00
N PHE A 45 -12.85 -5.14 -6.86
CA PHE A 45 -13.26 -6.53 -6.59
C PHE A 45 -12.16 -7.55 -6.92
N ASP A 46 -10.91 -7.23 -6.53
CA ASP A 46 -9.71 -8.03 -6.77
C ASP A 46 -9.24 -8.16 -8.24
N HIS A 47 -9.93 -7.54 -9.18
CA HIS A 47 -9.53 -7.46 -10.57
C HIS A 47 -8.77 -6.17 -10.87
N VAL A 48 -7.59 -6.29 -11.48
CA VAL A 48 -6.83 -5.14 -11.97
C VAL A 48 -7.49 -4.64 -13.25
N MET A 49 -7.88 -3.37 -13.25
CA MET A 49 -8.53 -2.75 -14.39
C MET A 49 -7.53 -2.55 -15.54
N PRO A 50 -7.98 -2.62 -16.81
CA PRO A 50 -7.10 -2.54 -17.98
C PRO A 50 -6.45 -1.17 -18.18
N ARG A 51 -6.98 -0.13 -17.55
CA ARG A 51 -6.43 1.24 -17.62
C ARG A 51 -6.12 1.76 -16.23
N GLY A 52 -4.95 2.40 -16.10
CA GLY A 52 -4.55 3.11 -14.89
C GLY A 52 -5.16 4.52 -14.83
N ILE A 53 -5.16 5.08 -13.63
CA ILE A 53 -5.55 6.48 -13.39
C ILE A 53 -4.26 7.31 -13.33
N PRO A 54 -4.06 8.31 -14.21
CA PRO A 54 -2.86 9.13 -14.20
C PRO A 54 -2.59 9.77 -12.84
N TYR A 55 -1.35 9.72 -12.39
CA TYR A 55 -0.88 10.29 -11.11
C TYR A 55 -1.45 9.64 -9.83
N LYS A 56 -2.29 8.60 -9.94
CA LYS A 56 -2.84 7.92 -8.76
C LYS A 56 -1.72 7.38 -7.86
N GLY A 57 -0.72 6.74 -8.46
CA GLY A 57 0.42 6.19 -7.72
C GLY A 57 1.17 7.26 -6.94
N GLN A 58 1.47 8.39 -7.57
CA GLN A 58 2.16 9.52 -6.95
C GLN A 58 1.39 10.07 -5.76
N ILE A 59 0.13 10.37 -5.95
CA ILE A 59 -0.72 10.96 -4.90
C ILE A 59 -0.81 10.03 -3.70
N LEU A 60 -1.08 8.75 -3.91
CA LEU A 60 -1.20 7.78 -2.83
C LEU A 60 0.12 7.56 -2.09
N ASN A 61 1.24 7.52 -2.82
CA ASN A 61 2.55 7.36 -2.19
C ASN A 61 2.92 8.57 -1.34
N GLN A 62 2.70 9.79 -1.85
CA GLN A 62 3.01 11.02 -1.12
C GLN A 62 2.14 11.16 0.14
N ILE A 63 0.85 10.85 0.06
CA ILE A 63 -0.03 10.84 1.26
C ILE A 63 0.50 9.82 2.28
N ALA A 64 0.87 8.62 1.86
CA ALA A 64 1.41 7.62 2.77
C ALA A 64 2.73 8.08 3.42
N ILE A 65 3.62 8.72 2.66
CA ILE A 65 4.88 9.27 3.18
C ILE A 65 4.62 10.34 4.23
N GLU A 66 3.73 11.27 3.97
CA GLU A 66 3.39 12.34 4.92
C GLU A 66 2.78 11.76 6.21
N MET A 67 1.94 10.75 6.12
CA MET A 67 1.40 10.05 7.28
C MET A 67 2.49 9.31 8.06
N MET A 68 3.38 8.60 7.38
CA MET A 68 4.50 7.92 8.03
C MET A 68 5.45 8.88 8.72
N LYS A 69 5.75 10.02 8.12
CA LYS A 69 6.55 11.08 8.76
C LYS A 69 5.90 11.63 10.03
N LYS A 70 4.61 11.95 9.97
CA LYS A 70 3.87 12.48 11.13
C LYS A 70 3.73 11.46 12.26
N THR A 71 3.60 10.19 11.93
CA THR A 71 3.46 9.13 12.95
C THR A 71 4.79 8.62 13.48
N SER A 72 5.92 8.92 12.83
CA SER A 72 7.26 8.46 13.25
C SER A 72 7.68 8.99 14.63
N GLU A 73 7.13 10.09 15.08
CA GLU A 73 7.35 10.63 16.42
C GLU A 73 6.71 9.77 17.53
N HIS A 74 5.69 8.97 17.16
CA HIS A 74 4.93 8.14 18.09
C HIS A 74 5.29 6.66 17.97
N VAL A 75 5.50 6.19 16.73
CA VAL A 75 5.77 4.77 16.45
C VAL A 75 6.81 4.66 15.33
N PRO A 76 7.89 3.87 15.52
CA PRO A 76 8.82 3.56 14.44
C PRO A 76 8.08 2.92 13.26
N ASN A 77 8.50 3.28 12.04
CA ASN A 77 7.94 2.70 10.83
C ASN A 77 9.04 2.26 9.85
N TRP A 78 8.66 1.56 8.81
CA TRP A 78 9.57 0.99 7.83
C TRP A 78 10.22 2.01 6.88
N PHE A 79 9.65 3.22 6.75
CA PHE A 79 10.03 4.20 5.74
C PHE A 79 11.37 4.88 6.05
N ILE A 80 12.24 5.00 5.05
CA ILE A 80 13.51 5.72 5.14
C ILE A 80 13.45 7.00 4.29
N HIS A 81 13.22 6.87 2.98
CA HIS A 81 13.16 8.02 2.06
C HIS A 81 12.38 7.69 0.78
N SER A 82 12.08 8.74 0.02
CA SER A 82 11.40 8.64 -1.28
C SER A 82 12.23 9.38 -2.33
N PRO A 83 12.92 8.65 -3.21
CA PRO A 83 13.71 9.25 -4.28
C PRO A 83 12.86 9.80 -5.43
N ASP A 84 11.62 9.35 -5.56
CA ASP A 84 10.67 9.73 -6.60
C ASP A 84 9.25 9.73 -6.02
N PRO A 85 8.32 10.57 -6.51
CA PRO A 85 6.94 10.62 -6.02
C PRO A 85 6.20 9.27 -5.99
N ASN A 86 6.55 8.34 -6.87
CA ASN A 86 6.00 6.99 -6.91
C ASN A 86 6.75 5.96 -6.07
N VAL A 87 7.93 6.30 -5.55
CA VAL A 87 8.88 5.33 -4.99
C VAL A 87 9.10 5.59 -3.52
N SER A 88 9.00 4.56 -2.71
CA SER A 88 9.37 4.56 -1.29
C SER A 88 10.43 3.50 -1.03
N VAL A 89 11.45 3.88 -0.28
CA VAL A 89 12.54 3.00 0.17
C VAL A 89 12.45 2.86 1.68
N GLY A 90 12.62 1.65 2.17
CA GLY A 90 12.56 1.40 3.60
C GLY A 90 13.13 0.06 4.02
N HIS A 91 13.00 -0.24 5.30
CA HIS A 91 13.41 -1.50 5.88
C HIS A 91 12.40 -2.61 5.59
N LEU A 92 12.90 -3.81 5.36
CA LEU A 92 12.07 -5.01 5.31
C LEU A 92 11.56 -5.31 6.73
N CYS A 93 10.26 -5.32 6.89
CA CYS A 93 9.60 -5.66 8.15
C CYS A 93 8.69 -6.86 7.96
N ASP A 94 8.52 -7.65 9.00
CA ASP A 94 7.49 -8.68 9.05
C ASP A 94 6.14 -8.04 9.40
N PRO A 95 5.17 -8.02 8.47
CA PRO A 95 3.87 -7.43 8.75
C PRO A 95 3.05 -8.33 9.67
N TYR A 96 2.31 -7.72 10.59
CA TYR A 96 1.22 -8.44 11.24
C TYR A 96 0.18 -8.82 10.17
N LYS A 97 -0.25 -10.09 10.16
CA LYS A 97 -1.27 -10.59 9.22
C LYS A 97 -2.69 -10.17 9.62
N ILE A 98 -2.83 -8.92 10.02
CA ILE A 98 -4.08 -8.33 10.50
C ILE A 98 -4.21 -6.96 9.84
N GLU A 99 -5.29 -6.73 9.11
CA GLU A 99 -5.64 -5.41 8.60
C GLU A 99 -6.57 -4.70 9.59
N MET A 100 -6.15 -3.54 10.09
CA MET A 100 -6.96 -2.70 10.96
C MET A 100 -7.57 -1.55 10.16
N VAL A 101 -8.88 -1.50 10.11
CA VAL A 101 -9.61 -0.44 9.40
C VAL A 101 -10.35 0.45 10.39
N ILE A 102 -9.97 1.72 10.45
CA ILE A 102 -10.66 2.74 11.25
C ILE A 102 -11.63 3.49 10.35
N ARG A 103 -12.89 3.63 10.79
CA ARG A 103 -13.93 4.32 10.06
C ARG A 103 -14.66 5.30 10.99
N SER A 104 -14.92 6.52 10.49
CA SER A 104 -15.66 7.53 11.24
C SER A 104 -17.16 7.21 11.33
N TYR A 105 -17.68 6.44 10.38
CA TYR A 105 -19.11 6.11 10.30
C TYR A 105 -19.31 4.62 10.03
N LEU A 106 -20.33 4.05 10.67
CA LEU A 106 -20.77 2.70 10.40
C LEU A 106 -21.65 2.69 9.14
N ALA A 107 -21.09 2.24 8.02
CA ALA A 107 -21.77 2.23 6.72
C ALA A 107 -21.36 1.01 5.87
N GLY A 108 -22.12 0.74 4.82
CA GLY A 108 -21.82 -0.31 3.84
C GLY A 108 -21.84 -1.72 4.41
N HIS A 109 -20.79 -2.51 4.15
CA HIS A 109 -20.71 -3.90 4.59
C HIS A 109 -20.72 -4.05 6.11
N ALA A 110 -20.00 -3.18 6.82
CA ALA A 110 -19.96 -3.18 8.28
C ALA A 110 -21.34 -2.94 8.89
N PHE A 111 -22.11 -1.97 8.35
CA PHE A 111 -23.49 -1.73 8.79
C PHE A 111 -24.38 -2.97 8.60
N ARG A 112 -24.29 -3.64 7.46
CA ARG A 112 -25.06 -4.86 7.19
C ARG A 112 -24.68 -6.01 8.11
N ALA A 113 -23.39 -6.22 8.35
CA ALA A 113 -22.91 -7.25 9.28
C ALA A 113 -23.40 -7.02 10.70
N VAL A 114 -23.41 -5.77 11.16
CA VAL A 114 -23.88 -5.37 12.49
C VAL A 114 -25.38 -5.55 12.67
N SER A 115 -26.20 -5.38 11.63
CA SER A 115 -27.65 -5.61 11.71
C SER A 115 -28.02 -7.08 11.90
N TYR A 116 -27.11 -8.01 11.57
CA TYR A 116 -27.34 -9.46 11.71
C TYR A 116 -26.68 -10.08 12.95
N THR A 117 -25.65 -9.44 13.50
CA THR A 117 -24.96 -9.91 14.69
C THR A 117 -25.00 -8.84 15.75
N HIS A 118 -25.58 -9.10 16.89
CA HIS A 118 -25.51 -8.20 18.04
C HIS A 118 -24.05 -7.87 18.31
N LEU A 119 -23.73 -6.61 18.09
CA LEU A 119 -22.43 -5.98 18.12
C LEU A 119 -21.44 -6.52 19.14
N THR A 120 -20.54 -7.33 18.70
CA THR A 120 -19.14 -7.22 19.10
C THR A 120 -18.42 -6.75 17.85
N LEU A 121 -17.86 -5.58 17.86
CA LEU A 121 -17.06 -5.04 16.77
C LEU A 121 -15.80 -5.86 16.59
N PRO A 122 -15.69 -6.72 15.59
CA PRO A 122 -14.39 -7.02 15.05
C PRO A 122 -14.30 -6.35 13.68
N THR A 123 -13.70 -5.22 13.64
CA THR A 123 -13.15 -4.67 12.40
C THR A 123 -11.76 -5.27 12.16
N ILE A 124 -11.59 -6.52 12.48
CA ILE A 124 -10.35 -7.26 12.21
C ILE A 124 -10.67 -8.20 11.05
N ALA A 125 -10.20 -7.88 9.86
CA ALA A 125 -10.15 -8.84 8.77
C ALA A 125 -8.82 -9.60 8.87
N ILE A 126 -8.89 -10.91 9.06
CA ILE A 126 -7.72 -11.80 8.95
C ILE A 126 -7.49 -11.99 7.46
N VAL A 127 -6.31 -11.61 6.96
CA VAL A 127 -5.88 -11.77 5.56
C VAL A 127 -5.05 -13.04 5.42
#